data_65b574b9686178f726b4de8c739c6e26
#
_entry.id   65b574b9686178f726b4de8c739c6e26
#
_cell.length_a   1.000
_cell.length_b   1.000
_cell.length_c   1.000
_cell.angle_alpha   90.00
_cell.angle_beta   90.00
_cell.angle_gamma   90.00
#
_symmetry.space_group_name_H-M   'P 1'
#
loop_
_entity.id
_entity.type
_entity.pdbx_description
1 polymer ?
#
loop_
_entity_poly.entity_id
_entity_poly.type
_entity_poly.pdbx_seq_one_letter_code
_entity_poly.pdbx_strand_id
1 'polypeptide(L)'
;MSNLLDRSSLVLTPTAYNNGEALCIKPDDASGDFQFSRNSAATRVNAQGLVENVQILSSNLVQNGDFSEEGVQEVSNGSFSQEGSEEIVNGNFDTDTWWSVGQYWSIGNGFATRSVVGSELNYSLQRSSLLTIGKSYKVVISISSVESGNVKVVLGATDGTEYTSAGTYTYYGVCTSNTTFKISPSNDFNGSIDNVSCVEVGQDWTLGTGWSIGEDKAIFDGAGFSPARTNAGLITGKTYKVTFDLDITSGNVVVQLGGATNTFNTSTTHTFYDTATANGSYSSFVSLYSSLTSNFSITNISVKEVGQNWTLQPKWSIGNGFAQLISNDSTGSSLIPNTSIINGNKYNCSFDAVVNSGSCKLQGSSGTTYQIIDETKTYSFNFISDSGDIYFNRLSAISNITITNVNIVEITTDTSLPRINYEGFSYQDALGSEEIVNGSFDDGITGWSTSGSTPATVLNGIATIPNTSYIFQNALADGKQGKIVVSGNGSVRYRLGTNLFYSGQTAMPFTVYGTFGQNARIQIQNSSGTDITIDNVSVKEYLGQEVVPDSGCGSWLWEPQSTNLITQSELLNLSLSQKVDTTITDNFGVSPSGQL
;
A
#
# COMPACT_ATOMS: atom_id res chain seq x y z
N MET A 1 0.28 -40.98 23.32
CA MET A 1 0.89 -40.28 24.47
C MET A 1 -0.24 -39.51 25.13
N SER A 2 -0.57 -39.82 26.38
CA SER A 2 -1.55 -39.01 27.11
C SER A 2 -0.95 -37.59 27.23
N ASN A 3 -1.70 -36.60 26.77
CA ASN A 3 -1.31 -35.22 26.78
C ASN A 3 -0.98 -34.81 28.23
N LEU A 4 0.15 -34.18 28.47
CA LEU A 4 0.51 -33.61 29.78
C LEU A 4 -0.60 -32.68 30.31
N LEU A 5 -1.30 -32.02 29.40
CA LEU A 5 -2.45 -31.17 29.71
C LEU A 5 -3.59 -31.93 30.37
N ASP A 6 -3.88 -33.17 29.92
CA ASP A 6 -4.97 -33.99 30.47
C ASP A 6 -4.69 -34.48 31.89
N ARG A 7 -3.40 -34.54 32.27
CA ARG A 7 -2.93 -35.03 33.57
C ARG A 7 -2.59 -33.93 34.56
N SER A 8 -2.58 -32.67 34.12
CA SER A 8 -2.28 -31.53 34.99
C SER A 8 -3.52 -31.13 35.79
N SER A 9 -3.31 -30.85 37.07
CA SER A 9 -4.33 -30.27 37.96
C SER A 9 -4.42 -28.75 37.83
N LEU A 10 -3.34 -28.12 37.41
CA LEU A 10 -3.25 -26.68 37.20
C LEU A 10 -2.36 -26.39 35.98
N VAL A 11 -2.87 -25.56 35.08
CA VAL A 11 -2.13 -25.07 33.93
C VAL A 11 -2.23 -23.56 33.89
N LEU A 12 -1.08 -22.89 34.02
CA LEU A 12 -0.93 -21.47 33.88
C LEU A 12 -0.05 -21.16 32.66
N THR A 13 -0.39 -20.13 31.93
CA THR A 13 0.49 -19.59 30.88
C THR A 13 0.88 -18.17 31.22
N PRO A 14 2.00 -17.66 30.68
CA PRO A 14 2.44 -16.27 30.92
C PRO A 14 1.44 -15.21 30.47
N THR A 15 0.51 -15.53 29.58
CA THR A 15 -0.59 -14.64 29.17
C THR A 15 -1.81 -14.71 30.07
N ALA A 16 -1.92 -15.71 30.89
CA ALA A 16 -3.06 -15.88 31.80
C ALA A 16 -2.96 -14.95 33.01
N TYR A 17 -2.50 -13.72 32.79
CA TYR A 17 -2.44 -12.69 33.82
C TYR A 17 -3.17 -11.44 33.33
N ASN A 18 -4.14 -10.98 34.10
CA ASN A 18 -4.89 -9.78 33.79
C ASN A 18 -5.29 -9.07 35.07
N ASN A 19 -5.01 -7.80 35.19
CA ASN A 19 -5.46 -6.91 36.24
C ASN A 19 -5.22 -7.42 37.68
N GLY A 20 -4.05 -8.00 37.94
CA GLY A 20 -3.69 -8.53 39.26
C GLY A 20 -4.13 -9.97 39.50
N GLU A 21 -4.73 -10.64 38.53
CA GLU A 21 -5.16 -12.02 38.62
C GLU A 21 -4.34 -12.91 37.67
N ALA A 22 -3.83 -14.00 38.19
CA ALA A 22 -3.25 -15.07 37.38
C ALA A 22 -4.34 -16.09 37.07
N LEU A 23 -4.72 -16.14 35.81
CA LEU A 23 -5.80 -16.98 35.31
C LEU A 23 -5.24 -18.37 34.93
N CYS A 24 -5.90 -19.44 35.31
CA CYS A 24 -5.51 -20.76 34.88
C CYS A 24 -6.32 -21.22 33.66
N ILE A 25 -5.65 -21.90 32.73
CA ILE A 25 -6.32 -22.55 31.60
C ILE A 25 -7.01 -23.83 32.07
N LYS A 26 -6.49 -24.43 33.13
CA LYS A 26 -7.05 -25.60 33.76
C LYS A 26 -6.86 -25.50 35.28
N PRO A 27 -7.92 -25.71 36.07
CA PRO A 27 -9.31 -25.94 35.67
C PRO A 27 -9.95 -24.73 34.97
N ASP A 28 -10.87 -24.98 34.07
CA ASP A 28 -11.55 -23.96 33.23
C ASP A 28 -12.73 -23.26 33.92
N ASP A 29 -12.95 -23.60 35.20
CA ASP A 29 -14.01 -23.06 36.07
C ASP A 29 -13.52 -21.91 36.96
N ALA A 30 -12.33 -21.38 36.68
CA ALA A 30 -11.63 -20.35 37.46
C ALA A 30 -11.25 -20.77 38.91
N SER A 31 -11.46 -22.03 39.31
CA SER A 31 -11.11 -22.49 40.68
C SER A 31 -9.58 -22.56 40.91
N GLY A 32 -8.79 -22.50 39.85
CA GLY A 32 -7.34 -22.43 39.89
C GLY A 32 -6.78 -21.02 39.76
N ASP A 33 -7.63 -20.01 39.60
CA ASP A 33 -7.18 -18.62 39.48
C ASP A 33 -6.72 -18.11 40.85
N PHE A 34 -5.72 -17.27 40.86
CA PHE A 34 -5.24 -16.65 42.09
C PHE A 34 -4.80 -15.23 41.88
N GLN A 35 -4.96 -14.43 42.91
CA GLN A 35 -4.52 -13.05 42.95
C GLN A 35 -3.03 -12.98 43.29
N PHE A 36 -2.31 -12.15 42.54
CA PHE A 36 -0.93 -11.85 42.82
C PHE A 36 -0.74 -10.34 42.79
N SER A 37 -0.18 -9.80 43.85
CA SER A 37 0.16 -8.40 43.95
C SER A 37 1.51 -8.17 44.60
N ARG A 38 2.22 -7.18 44.14
CA ARG A 38 3.46 -6.67 44.72
C ARG A 38 3.57 -5.18 44.50
N ASN A 39 4.14 -4.43 45.44
CA ASN A 39 4.30 -2.98 45.33
C ASN A 39 5.64 -2.57 44.70
N SER A 40 6.27 -3.46 43.95
CA SER A 40 7.55 -3.21 43.27
C SER A 40 7.53 -3.79 41.87
N ALA A 41 8.18 -3.12 40.93
CA ALA A 41 8.34 -3.65 39.57
C ALA A 41 9.05 -5.01 39.60
N ALA A 42 8.60 -5.93 38.74
CA ALA A 42 9.28 -7.18 38.51
C ALA A 42 10.54 -6.97 37.67
N THR A 43 11.52 -7.83 37.87
CA THR A 43 12.74 -7.86 37.03
C THR A 43 12.88 -9.21 36.36
N ARG A 44 13.56 -9.25 35.23
CA ARG A 44 13.98 -10.47 34.54
C ARG A 44 15.44 -10.40 34.16
N VAL A 45 16.03 -11.55 33.85
CA VAL A 45 17.36 -11.62 33.22
C VAL A 45 17.12 -11.76 31.72
N ASN A 46 17.70 -10.87 30.92
CA ASN A 46 17.60 -10.91 29.45
C ASN A 46 18.60 -11.91 28.83
N ALA A 47 18.56 -12.07 27.51
CA ALA A 47 19.41 -13.01 26.78
C ALA A 47 20.92 -12.69 26.91
N GLN A 48 21.29 -11.44 27.26
CA GLN A 48 22.65 -11.01 27.51
C GLN A 48 23.09 -11.26 28.97
N GLY A 49 22.23 -11.82 29.81
CA GLY A 49 22.50 -12.07 31.23
C GLY A 49 22.34 -10.84 32.11
N LEU A 50 21.75 -9.75 31.59
CA LEU A 50 21.54 -8.51 32.33
C LEU A 50 20.16 -8.49 32.99
N VAL A 51 20.07 -7.88 34.18
CA VAL A 51 18.81 -7.70 34.89
C VAL A 51 18.11 -6.45 34.35
N GLU A 52 16.87 -6.63 33.89
CA GLU A 52 16.01 -5.55 33.41
C GLU A 52 14.63 -5.60 34.07
N ASN A 53 13.95 -4.45 34.08
CA ASN A 53 12.57 -4.40 34.56
C ASN A 53 11.64 -5.06 33.56
N VAL A 54 10.68 -5.85 34.04
CA VAL A 54 9.56 -6.34 33.21
C VAL A 54 8.67 -5.16 32.87
N GLN A 55 8.53 -4.90 31.57
CA GLN A 55 7.76 -3.77 31.06
C GLN A 55 6.68 -4.29 30.12
N ILE A 56 5.50 -3.68 30.18
CA ILE A 56 4.46 -3.88 29.18
C ILE A 56 4.65 -2.75 28.16
N LEU A 57 4.81 -3.15 26.90
CA LEU A 57 4.94 -2.21 25.79
C LEU A 57 3.63 -2.17 25.02
N SER A 58 3.21 -0.97 24.63
CA SER A 58 2.12 -0.80 23.67
C SER A 58 2.55 -1.25 22.26
N SER A 59 1.61 -1.30 21.34
CA SER A 59 1.94 -1.29 19.91
C SER A 59 2.67 0.02 19.55
N ASN A 60 3.37 0.01 18.41
CA ASN A 60 3.99 1.23 17.88
C ASN A 60 2.92 2.31 17.67
N LEU A 61 3.14 3.48 18.24
CA LEU A 61 2.25 4.63 18.11
C LEU A 61 2.51 5.43 16.83
N VAL A 62 3.68 5.26 16.22
CA VAL A 62 4.05 5.93 14.97
C VAL A 62 3.63 5.07 13.79
N GLN A 63 2.79 5.63 12.93
CA GLN A 63 2.45 5.04 11.65
C GLN A 63 3.45 5.49 10.60
N ASN A 64 3.76 4.63 9.63
CA ASN A 64 4.72 4.91 8.54
C ASN A 64 6.08 5.43 9.08
N GLY A 65 6.60 4.80 10.12
CA GLY A 65 7.86 5.21 10.75
C GLY A 65 9.10 4.92 9.90
N ASP A 66 9.00 4.04 8.93
CA ASP A 66 10.01 3.71 7.92
C ASP A 66 9.86 4.54 6.63
N PHE A 67 8.83 5.41 6.55
CA PHE A 67 8.53 6.27 5.41
C PHE A 67 8.34 5.52 4.09
N SER A 68 7.97 4.25 4.12
CA SER A 68 7.83 3.38 2.95
C SER A 68 6.42 3.38 2.35
N GLU A 69 5.42 3.86 3.10
CA GLU A 69 4.04 3.87 2.63
C GLU A 69 3.86 4.80 1.43
N GLU A 70 3.23 4.28 0.40
CA GLU A 70 2.82 5.03 -0.78
C GLU A 70 1.29 5.13 -0.84
N GLY A 71 0.79 6.31 -1.19
CA GLY A 71 -0.61 6.56 -1.45
C GLY A 71 -1.09 5.92 -2.74
N VAL A 72 -2.34 6.22 -3.11
CA VAL A 72 -2.90 5.79 -4.38
C VAL A 72 -2.18 6.48 -5.55
N GLN A 73 -2.31 5.90 -6.74
CA GLN A 73 -1.83 6.54 -7.97
C GLN A 73 -2.72 7.74 -8.30
N GLU A 74 -2.12 8.92 -8.41
CA GLU A 74 -2.83 10.17 -8.66
C GLU A 74 -2.96 10.50 -10.17
N VAL A 75 -2.07 9.98 -11.00
CA VAL A 75 -2.08 10.22 -12.44
C VAL A 75 -2.84 9.11 -13.15
N SER A 76 -3.93 9.44 -13.81
CA SER A 76 -4.60 8.53 -14.74
C SER A 76 -3.87 8.47 -16.07
N ASN A 77 -3.88 7.30 -16.71
CA ASN A 77 -3.28 7.07 -18.03
C ASN A 77 -1.83 7.57 -18.15
N GLY A 78 -1.01 7.34 -17.13
CA GLY A 78 0.41 7.71 -17.13
C GLY A 78 1.28 6.92 -18.10
N SER A 79 0.80 5.76 -18.56
CA SER A 79 1.41 4.94 -19.62
C SER A 79 1.01 5.37 -21.03
N PHE A 80 0.01 6.23 -21.17
CA PHE A 80 -0.59 6.64 -22.46
C PHE A 80 -1.13 5.47 -23.31
N SER A 81 -1.31 4.31 -22.70
CA SER A 81 -1.79 3.08 -23.36
C SER A 81 -3.30 2.96 -23.39
N GLN A 82 -4.01 3.81 -22.68
CA GLN A 82 -5.48 3.78 -22.66
C GLN A 82 -6.03 4.19 -24.03
N GLU A 83 -6.88 3.34 -24.59
CA GLU A 83 -7.62 3.59 -25.82
C GLU A 83 -9.09 3.90 -25.50
N GLY A 84 -9.67 4.84 -26.22
CA GLY A 84 -11.09 5.16 -26.18
C GLY A 84 -11.94 4.10 -26.90
N SER A 85 -13.22 4.36 -27.01
CA SER A 85 -14.12 3.55 -27.83
C SER A 85 -13.76 3.70 -29.31
N GLU A 86 -14.11 2.68 -30.09
CA GLU A 86 -13.99 2.75 -31.55
C GLU A 86 -14.93 3.81 -32.10
N GLU A 87 -14.39 4.76 -32.86
CA GLU A 87 -15.13 5.84 -33.50
C GLU A 87 -15.75 5.39 -34.86
N ILE A 88 -15.10 4.45 -35.55
CA ILE A 88 -15.52 3.99 -36.88
C ILE A 88 -16.47 2.81 -36.77
N VAL A 89 -17.71 2.97 -37.17
CA VAL A 89 -18.75 1.93 -37.05
C VAL A 89 -18.66 0.86 -38.12
N ASN A 90 -18.21 1.19 -39.33
CA ASN A 90 -18.14 0.28 -40.50
C ASN A 90 -16.73 0.30 -41.07
N GLY A 91 -15.74 -0.01 -40.21
CA GLY A 91 -14.33 -0.03 -40.60
C GLY A 91 -13.94 -1.22 -41.43
N ASN A 92 -14.70 -2.30 -41.37
CA ASN A 92 -14.53 -3.52 -42.17
C ASN A 92 -15.22 -3.47 -43.55
N PHE A 93 -15.86 -2.37 -43.91
CA PHE A 93 -16.51 -2.14 -45.19
C PHE A 93 -17.55 -3.20 -45.62
N ASP A 94 -18.22 -3.83 -44.67
CA ASP A 94 -19.26 -4.82 -44.94
C ASP A 94 -20.48 -4.21 -45.63
N THR A 95 -20.72 -2.92 -45.45
CA THR A 95 -21.80 -2.17 -46.08
C THR A 95 -21.28 -0.88 -46.72
N ASP A 96 -22.01 -0.34 -47.70
CA ASP A 96 -21.71 0.95 -48.29
C ASP A 96 -22.24 2.15 -47.49
N THR A 97 -22.91 1.88 -46.38
CA THR A 97 -23.48 2.88 -45.50
C THR A 97 -22.44 3.44 -44.54
N TRP A 98 -22.76 4.52 -43.88
CA TRP A 98 -21.92 5.25 -42.89
C TRP A 98 -20.83 6.13 -43.50
N TRP A 99 -20.14 5.69 -44.53
CA TRP A 99 -19.10 6.46 -45.20
C TRP A 99 -19.67 7.46 -46.21
N SER A 100 -19.10 8.64 -46.31
CA SER A 100 -19.28 9.53 -47.45
C SER A 100 -18.27 9.15 -48.51
N VAL A 101 -18.75 8.46 -49.55
CA VAL A 101 -17.95 7.85 -50.60
C VAL A 101 -17.66 8.88 -51.70
N GLY A 102 -16.39 9.24 -51.86
CA GLY A 102 -15.94 10.10 -52.94
C GLY A 102 -16.02 9.47 -54.32
N GLN A 103 -15.98 10.29 -55.37
CA GLN A 103 -15.97 9.76 -56.73
C GLN A 103 -14.79 8.78 -56.96
N TYR A 104 -15.02 7.73 -57.77
CA TYR A 104 -14.10 6.63 -58.05
C TYR A 104 -13.93 5.63 -56.90
N TRP A 105 -14.51 5.83 -55.74
CA TRP A 105 -14.56 4.84 -54.68
C TRP A 105 -15.82 3.99 -54.78
N SER A 106 -15.68 2.72 -54.42
CA SER A 106 -16.80 1.79 -54.21
C SER A 106 -16.55 0.96 -52.95
N ILE A 107 -17.60 0.65 -52.22
CA ILE A 107 -17.56 -0.22 -51.04
C ILE A 107 -18.37 -1.48 -51.32
N GLY A 108 -17.78 -2.64 -51.05
CA GLY A 108 -18.42 -3.93 -51.20
C GLY A 108 -17.47 -5.08 -50.95
N ASN A 109 -18.02 -6.24 -50.58
CA ASN A 109 -17.26 -7.47 -50.30
C ASN A 109 -16.18 -7.33 -49.22
N GLY A 110 -16.37 -6.42 -48.23
CA GLY A 110 -15.41 -6.16 -47.17
C GLY A 110 -14.27 -5.21 -47.55
N PHE A 111 -14.39 -4.49 -48.68
CA PHE A 111 -13.33 -3.59 -49.16
C PHE A 111 -13.90 -2.21 -49.55
N ALA A 112 -13.11 -1.17 -49.34
CA ALA A 112 -13.26 0.08 -50.04
C ALA A 112 -12.20 0.14 -51.17
N THR A 113 -12.66 0.14 -52.42
CA THR A 113 -11.79 0.07 -53.59
C THR A 113 -11.88 1.38 -54.37
N ARG A 114 -10.74 1.98 -54.73
CA ARG A 114 -10.67 3.09 -55.68
C ARG A 114 -10.07 2.62 -56.99
N SER A 115 -10.78 2.95 -58.07
CA SER A 115 -10.37 2.55 -59.41
C SER A 115 -10.43 3.76 -60.33
N VAL A 116 -9.27 4.15 -60.86
CA VAL A 116 -9.12 5.29 -61.75
C VAL A 116 -8.32 4.93 -62.99
N VAL A 117 -8.58 5.60 -64.08
CA VAL A 117 -7.79 5.48 -65.32
C VAL A 117 -7.06 6.83 -65.51
N GLY A 118 -5.75 6.81 -65.33
CA GLY A 118 -4.93 8.02 -65.37
C GLY A 118 -4.91 8.76 -64.03
N SER A 119 -4.83 10.09 -64.04
CA SER A 119 -4.79 10.97 -62.86
C SER A 119 -6.11 11.73 -62.72
N GLU A 120 -6.87 11.40 -61.70
CA GLU A 120 -8.16 12.01 -61.41
C GLU A 120 -8.09 12.81 -60.08
N LEU A 121 -9.07 13.65 -59.81
CA LEU A 121 -9.12 14.38 -58.53
C LEU A 121 -9.16 13.46 -57.35
N ASN A 122 -8.50 13.83 -56.26
CA ASN A 122 -8.32 13.04 -55.04
C ASN A 122 -9.56 13.04 -54.13
N TYR A 123 -10.68 12.58 -54.62
CA TYR A 123 -11.87 12.41 -53.80
C TYR A 123 -11.65 11.42 -52.67
N SER A 124 -11.86 11.85 -51.44
CA SER A 124 -11.63 11.07 -50.23
C SER A 124 -12.83 10.18 -49.86
N LEU A 125 -12.55 9.06 -49.22
CA LEU A 125 -13.49 8.36 -48.39
C LEU A 125 -13.50 9.02 -47.00
N GLN A 126 -14.67 9.50 -46.51
CA GLN A 126 -14.65 10.34 -45.31
C GLN A 126 -15.88 10.19 -44.43
N ARG A 127 -15.75 10.63 -43.17
CA ARG A 127 -16.84 10.82 -42.23
C ARG A 127 -16.68 12.18 -41.54
N SER A 128 -17.67 13.05 -41.70
CA SER A 128 -17.72 14.34 -41.03
C SER A 128 -18.31 14.21 -39.61
N SER A 129 -17.97 15.14 -38.73
CA SER A 129 -18.47 15.18 -37.34
C SER A 129 -18.15 13.93 -36.53
N LEU A 130 -17.02 13.30 -36.80
CA LEU A 130 -16.56 12.08 -36.12
C LEU A 130 -15.59 12.43 -35.01
N LEU A 131 -14.62 13.29 -35.27
CA LEU A 131 -13.50 13.56 -34.39
C LEU A 131 -13.74 14.80 -33.53
N THR A 132 -12.98 14.92 -32.44
CA THR A 132 -12.96 16.13 -31.59
C THR A 132 -11.65 16.90 -31.81
N ILE A 133 -11.75 18.21 -32.12
CA ILE A 133 -10.59 19.07 -32.33
C ILE A 133 -9.72 19.11 -31.05
N GLY A 134 -8.40 18.97 -31.22
CA GLY A 134 -7.41 18.97 -30.15
C GLY A 134 -7.17 17.61 -29.49
N LYS A 135 -7.97 16.60 -29.83
CA LYS A 135 -7.76 15.22 -29.34
C LYS A 135 -6.82 14.45 -30.25
N SER A 136 -6.06 13.52 -29.64
CA SER A 136 -5.18 12.59 -30.34
C SER A 136 -5.90 11.29 -30.66
N TYR A 137 -5.62 10.72 -31.81
CA TYR A 137 -6.21 9.48 -32.27
C TYR A 137 -5.14 8.50 -32.75
N LYS A 138 -5.35 7.23 -32.45
CA LYS A 138 -4.67 6.10 -33.06
C LYS A 138 -5.55 5.56 -34.18
N VAL A 139 -5.01 5.49 -35.37
CA VAL A 139 -5.69 4.92 -36.53
C VAL A 139 -4.92 3.69 -36.99
N VAL A 140 -5.60 2.58 -37.13
CA VAL A 140 -5.07 1.37 -37.78
C VAL A 140 -5.77 1.23 -39.12
N ILE A 141 -5.02 1.13 -40.19
CA ILE A 141 -5.54 0.95 -41.57
C ILE A 141 -4.87 -0.24 -42.24
N SER A 142 -5.68 -1.13 -42.75
CA SER A 142 -5.22 -2.29 -43.56
C SER A 142 -5.46 -2.01 -45.02
N ILE A 143 -4.39 -1.91 -45.79
CA ILE A 143 -4.39 -1.68 -47.23
C ILE A 143 -4.14 -3.02 -47.92
N SER A 144 -5.12 -3.53 -48.64
CA SER A 144 -5.07 -4.84 -49.29
C SER A 144 -4.31 -4.82 -50.59
N SER A 145 -4.39 -3.72 -51.36
CA SER A 145 -3.64 -3.54 -52.59
C SER A 145 -3.33 -2.08 -52.88
N VAL A 146 -2.16 -1.82 -53.48
CA VAL A 146 -1.78 -0.57 -54.11
C VAL A 146 -1.20 -0.91 -55.48
N GLU A 147 -1.89 -0.55 -56.55
CA GLU A 147 -1.46 -0.74 -57.93
C GLU A 147 -0.72 0.51 -58.44
N SER A 148 -1.14 1.69 -58.00
CA SER A 148 -0.50 2.97 -58.27
C SER A 148 -0.84 4.02 -57.22
N GLY A 149 -0.04 5.07 -57.09
CA GLY A 149 -0.24 6.20 -56.19
C GLY A 149 -0.04 5.91 -54.72
N ASN A 150 -0.67 6.67 -53.84
CA ASN A 150 -0.63 6.53 -52.42
C ASN A 150 -1.95 6.90 -51.77
N VAL A 151 -2.09 6.50 -50.53
CA VAL A 151 -3.22 6.89 -49.67
C VAL A 151 -2.70 7.30 -48.30
N LYS A 152 -3.37 8.28 -47.66
CA LYS A 152 -3.07 8.72 -46.31
C LYS A 152 -4.32 8.92 -45.47
N VAL A 153 -4.16 8.81 -44.17
CA VAL A 153 -5.18 9.19 -43.18
C VAL A 153 -5.09 10.69 -42.94
N VAL A 154 -6.24 11.34 -42.79
CA VAL A 154 -6.33 12.78 -42.45
C VAL A 154 -7.27 12.97 -41.29
N LEU A 155 -6.79 13.57 -40.21
CA LEU A 155 -7.55 13.88 -39.00
C LEU A 155 -7.84 15.38 -38.94
N GLY A 156 -9.08 15.75 -39.34
CA GLY A 156 -9.43 17.17 -39.53
C GLY A 156 -8.65 17.81 -40.66
N ALA A 157 -7.60 18.55 -40.31
CA ALA A 157 -6.66 19.14 -41.27
C ALA A 157 -5.22 18.61 -41.13
N THR A 158 -5.02 17.60 -40.26
CA THR A 158 -3.70 17.01 -40.04
C THR A 158 -3.52 15.81 -40.99
N ASP A 159 -2.59 15.95 -41.91
CA ASP A 159 -2.19 14.90 -42.85
C ASP A 159 -1.30 13.86 -42.16
N GLY A 160 -1.62 12.60 -42.36
CA GLY A 160 -0.81 11.46 -41.95
C GLY A 160 0.24 11.05 -42.99
N THR A 161 0.92 9.96 -42.68
CA THR A 161 1.91 9.34 -43.57
C THR A 161 1.25 8.82 -44.84
N GLU A 162 1.96 8.98 -45.98
CA GLU A 162 1.56 8.44 -47.27
C GLU A 162 1.97 6.95 -47.35
N TYR A 163 1.03 6.08 -47.67
CA TYR A 163 1.25 4.65 -47.82
C TYR A 163 1.20 4.27 -49.31
N THR A 164 2.29 3.67 -49.78
CA THR A 164 2.51 3.32 -51.18
C THR A 164 2.51 1.82 -51.43
N SER A 165 2.20 1.02 -50.42
CA SER A 165 2.19 -0.46 -50.52
C SER A 165 1.08 -1.08 -49.68
N ALA A 166 0.71 -2.31 -50.00
CA ALA A 166 -0.18 -3.10 -49.15
C ALA A 166 0.46 -3.40 -47.79
N GLY A 167 -0.35 -3.45 -46.74
CA GLY A 167 0.09 -3.69 -45.36
C GLY A 167 -0.88 -3.14 -44.36
N THR A 168 -0.66 -3.45 -43.08
CA THR A 168 -1.38 -2.85 -41.96
C THR A 168 -0.47 -1.77 -41.32
N TYR A 169 -1.00 -0.59 -41.22
CA TYR A 169 -0.27 0.58 -40.73
C TYR A 169 -0.97 1.20 -39.54
N THR A 170 -0.19 1.66 -38.57
CA THR A 170 -0.67 2.44 -37.43
C THR A 170 -0.21 3.89 -37.59
N TYR A 171 -1.15 4.82 -37.45
CA TYR A 171 -0.90 6.25 -37.47
C TYR A 171 -1.43 6.89 -36.17
N TYR A 172 -0.61 7.73 -35.58
CA TYR A 172 -1.00 8.58 -34.46
C TYR A 172 -1.02 10.03 -34.90
N GLY A 173 -2.10 10.75 -34.62
CA GLY A 173 -2.21 12.14 -35.02
C GLY A 173 -3.23 12.93 -34.18
N VAL A 174 -3.05 14.24 -34.17
CA VAL A 174 -3.96 15.19 -33.50
C VAL A 174 -5.00 15.70 -34.51
N CYS A 175 -6.27 15.66 -34.14
CA CYS A 175 -7.33 16.26 -34.94
C CYS A 175 -7.26 17.79 -34.86
N THR A 176 -7.10 18.46 -36.00
CA THR A 176 -7.01 19.94 -36.08
C THR A 176 -8.08 20.53 -37.00
N SER A 177 -8.46 21.75 -36.72
CA SER A 177 -9.32 22.65 -37.54
C SER A 177 -10.74 22.20 -37.82
N ASN A 178 -11.02 20.92 -38.07
CA ASN A 178 -12.36 20.39 -38.29
C ASN A 178 -12.48 18.93 -37.78
N THR A 179 -13.67 18.41 -37.70
CA THR A 179 -14.00 17.14 -37.04
C THR A 179 -14.13 15.96 -38.02
N THR A 180 -13.55 16.08 -39.22
CA THR A 180 -13.71 15.07 -40.29
C THR A 180 -12.55 14.07 -40.26
N PHE A 181 -12.87 12.79 -40.28
CA PHE A 181 -11.95 11.70 -40.60
C PHE A 181 -11.96 11.48 -42.10
N LYS A 182 -10.77 11.36 -42.72
CA LYS A 182 -10.63 11.08 -44.15
C LYS A 182 -9.57 10.04 -44.42
N ILE A 183 -9.81 9.24 -45.45
CA ILE A 183 -8.83 8.46 -46.18
C ILE A 183 -8.66 9.19 -47.49
N SER A 184 -7.49 9.82 -47.68
CA SER A 184 -7.24 10.72 -48.80
C SER A 184 -6.26 10.07 -49.76
N PRO A 185 -6.68 9.76 -51.01
CA PRO A 185 -5.83 9.17 -52.03
C PRO A 185 -5.01 10.27 -52.74
N SER A 186 -3.86 9.92 -53.35
CA SER A 186 -3.32 10.69 -54.46
C SER A 186 -4.21 10.63 -55.71
N ASN A 187 -4.01 11.54 -56.64
CA ASN A 187 -4.85 11.58 -57.85
C ASN A 187 -4.83 10.29 -58.69
N ASP A 188 -3.72 9.58 -58.64
CA ASP A 188 -3.43 8.34 -59.39
C ASP A 188 -3.57 7.07 -58.52
N PHE A 189 -4.07 7.17 -57.28
CA PHE A 189 -4.22 6.03 -56.43
C PHE A 189 -5.22 5.02 -57.01
N ASN A 190 -4.76 3.80 -57.20
CA ASN A 190 -5.57 2.65 -57.57
C ASN A 190 -5.26 1.52 -56.60
N GLY A 191 -6.28 1.03 -55.87
CA GLY A 191 -6.06 0.03 -54.82
C GLY A 191 -7.27 -0.15 -53.91
N SER A 192 -7.11 -0.99 -52.90
CA SER A 192 -8.17 -1.35 -51.96
C SER A 192 -7.74 -1.29 -50.50
N ILE A 193 -8.69 -0.93 -49.66
CA ILE A 193 -8.55 -0.85 -48.22
C ILE A 193 -9.55 -1.85 -47.61
N ASP A 194 -9.08 -2.61 -46.62
CA ASP A 194 -9.85 -3.68 -45.98
C ASP A 194 -10.43 -3.20 -44.64
N ASN A 195 -9.56 -2.86 -43.69
CA ASN A 195 -10.01 -2.48 -42.33
C ASN A 195 -9.48 -1.12 -41.92
N VAL A 196 -10.33 -0.37 -41.22
CA VAL A 196 -9.96 0.92 -40.59
C VAL A 196 -10.54 0.98 -39.19
N SER A 197 -9.71 1.31 -38.23
CA SER A 197 -10.05 1.57 -36.84
C SER A 197 -9.53 2.94 -36.44
N CYS A 198 -10.27 3.67 -35.63
CA CYS A 198 -9.89 4.98 -35.10
C CYS A 198 -10.35 5.08 -33.65
N VAL A 199 -9.43 5.18 -32.71
CA VAL A 199 -9.73 5.33 -31.28
C VAL A 199 -9.03 6.58 -30.72
N GLU A 200 -9.68 7.28 -29.80
CA GLU A 200 -9.04 8.37 -29.06
C GLU A 200 -7.92 7.79 -28.16
N VAL A 201 -6.78 8.49 -28.08
CA VAL A 201 -5.65 8.16 -27.20
C VAL A 201 -5.21 9.41 -26.42
N GLY A 202 -4.48 9.19 -25.30
CA GLY A 202 -4.02 10.30 -24.46
C GLY A 202 -5.11 10.90 -23.60
N GLN A 203 -6.18 10.15 -23.31
CA GLN A 203 -7.22 10.57 -22.38
C GLN A 203 -6.60 10.99 -21.05
N ASP A 204 -7.29 11.87 -20.32
CA ASP A 204 -6.87 12.49 -19.06
C ASP A 204 -5.73 13.51 -19.20
N TRP A 205 -5.13 13.66 -20.39
CA TRP A 205 -4.09 14.63 -20.66
C TRP A 205 -4.56 15.72 -21.62
N THR A 206 -4.23 16.96 -21.29
CA THR A 206 -4.36 18.11 -22.19
C THR A 206 -3.01 18.38 -22.79
N LEU A 207 -2.88 18.19 -24.09
CA LEU A 207 -1.64 18.34 -24.83
C LEU A 207 -1.49 19.78 -25.34
N GLY A 208 -0.34 20.40 -25.07
CA GLY A 208 0.05 21.66 -25.65
C GLY A 208 0.68 21.51 -27.03
N THR A 209 1.07 22.65 -27.66
CA THR A 209 1.74 22.66 -28.97
C THR A 209 3.08 21.91 -28.90
N GLY A 210 3.37 21.07 -29.90
CA GLY A 210 4.58 20.27 -29.98
C GLY A 210 4.47 18.90 -29.30
N TRP A 211 3.33 18.60 -28.67
CA TRP A 211 3.04 17.29 -28.10
C TRP A 211 2.21 16.44 -29.04
N SER A 212 2.50 15.15 -29.03
CA SER A 212 1.70 14.11 -29.68
C SER A 212 1.71 12.84 -28.85
N ILE A 213 0.77 11.94 -29.13
CA ILE A 213 0.75 10.61 -28.54
C ILE A 213 1.29 9.63 -29.59
N GLY A 214 2.20 8.76 -29.17
CA GLY A 214 2.68 7.61 -29.94
C GLY A 214 2.20 6.30 -29.33
N GLU A 215 2.87 5.20 -29.66
CA GLU A 215 2.61 3.90 -29.06
C GLU A 215 3.03 3.94 -27.58
N ASP A 216 2.03 3.91 -26.69
CA ASP A 216 2.19 3.89 -25.24
C ASP A 216 3.12 4.97 -24.66
N LYS A 217 3.14 6.16 -25.25
CA LYS A 217 3.98 7.29 -24.82
C LYS A 217 3.49 8.64 -25.31
N ALA A 218 3.79 9.68 -24.55
CA ALA A 218 3.71 11.06 -25.03
C ALA A 218 5.07 11.48 -25.64
N ILE A 219 5.02 12.17 -26.78
CA ILE A 219 6.17 12.61 -27.56
C ILE A 219 6.14 14.13 -27.60
N PHE A 220 7.27 14.77 -27.33
CA PHE A 220 7.48 16.19 -27.53
C PHE A 220 8.56 16.42 -28.60
N ASP A 221 8.15 17.11 -29.65
CA ASP A 221 9.03 17.55 -30.75
C ASP A 221 8.75 19.01 -31.03
N GLY A 222 9.20 19.86 -30.13
CA GLY A 222 8.81 21.26 -30.16
C GLY A 222 9.84 22.23 -29.57
N ALA A 223 9.42 23.45 -29.46
CA ALA A 223 10.20 24.52 -28.86
C ALA A 223 9.38 25.32 -27.87
N GLY A 224 10.03 25.71 -26.77
CA GLY A 224 9.46 26.61 -25.79
C GLY A 224 8.53 25.93 -24.78
N PHE A 225 7.82 26.76 -24.02
CA PHE A 225 7.01 26.40 -22.91
C PHE A 225 5.57 26.04 -23.34
N SER A 226 5.35 24.81 -23.77
CA SER A 226 4.03 24.33 -24.13
C SER A 226 3.74 23.01 -23.37
N PRO A 227 2.96 23.05 -22.30
CA PRO A 227 2.83 21.89 -21.41
C PRO A 227 1.81 20.86 -21.91
N ALA A 228 2.11 19.57 -21.63
CA ALA A 228 1.12 18.55 -21.45
C ALA A 228 0.72 18.48 -19.97
N ARG A 229 -0.56 18.40 -19.65
CA ARG A 229 -1.08 18.48 -18.28
C ARG A 229 -2.16 17.45 -17.99
N THR A 230 -2.14 16.93 -16.77
CA THR A 230 -3.24 16.17 -16.20
C THR A 230 -3.60 16.70 -14.82
N ASN A 231 -4.89 16.68 -14.48
CA ASN A 231 -5.33 16.98 -13.12
C ASN A 231 -5.16 15.71 -12.26
N ALA A 232 -4.13 15.69 -11.44
CA ALA A 232 -3.79 14.59 -10.56
C ALA A 232 -4.34 14.77 -9.14
N GLY A 233 -5.16 15.80 -8.88
CA GLY A 233 -5.68 16.04 -7.53
C GLY A 233 -4.61 16.40 -6.48
N LEU A 234 -3.41 16.85 -6.90
CA LEU A 234 -2.33 17.15 -5.97
C LEU A 234 -2.74 18.17 -4.90
N ILE A 235 -2.30 17.92 -3.68
CA ILE A 235 -2.55 18.78 -2.52
C ILE A 235 -1.27 19.57 -2.21
N THR A 236 -1.35 20.89 -2.24
CA THR A 236 -0.24 21.77 -1.86
C THR A 236 0.28 21.46 -0.46
N GLY A 237 1.61 21.30 -0.33
CA GLY A 237 2.29 20.96 0.92
C GLY A 237 2.46 19.44 1.14
N LYS A 238 1.86 18.58 0.33
CA LYS A 238 2.09 17.14 0.35
C LYS A 238 3.26 16.76 -0.53
N THR A 239 4.01 15.75 -0.10
CA THR A 239 5.15 15.21 -0.84
C THR A 239 4.71 14.02 -1.67
N TYR A 240 5.22 13.94 -2.88
CA TYR A 240 4.91 12.88 -3.84
C TYR A 240 6.19 12.20 -4.32
N LYS A 241 6.13 10.88 -4.45
CA LYS A 241 7.08 10.08 -5.21
C LYS A 241 6.62 10.10 -6.67
N VAL A 242 7.51 10.49 -7.56
CA VAL A 242 7.27 10.50 -9.00
C VAL A 242 8.23 9.54 -9.68
N THR A 243 7.70 8.68 -10.53
CA THR A 243 8.50 7.81 -11.41
C THR A 243 8.00 7.94 -12.84
N PHE A 244 8.91 7.87 -13.80
CA PHE A 244 8.60 7.85 -15.23
C PHE A 244 9.78 7.33 -16.05
N ASP A 245 9.50 6.87 -17.24
CA ASP A 245 10.51 6.48 -18.23
C ASP A 245 10.69 7.62 -19.24
N LEU A 246 11.91 8.06 -19.44
CA LEU A 246 12.29 9.11 -20.37
C LEU A 246 13.23 8.58 -21.43
N ASP A 247 12.92 8.85 -22.70
CA ASP A 247 13.82 8.68 -23.83
C ASP A 247 13.98 10.06 -24.51
N ILE A 248 15.18 10.64 -24.39
CA ILE A 248 15.48 12.00 -24.82
C ILE A 248 16.68 12.04 -25.75
N THR A 249 16.50 12.64 -26.91
CA THR A 249 17.56 12.84 -27.89
C THR A 249 18.17 14.23 -27.86
N SER A 250 17.43 15.23 -27.39
CA SER A 250 17.94 16.62 -27.25
C SER A 250 17.10 17.42 -26.27
N GLY A 251 17.73 18.40 -25.62
CA GLY A 251 17.06 19.38 -24.75
C GLY A 251 16.80 18.83 -23.33
N ASN A 252 15.62 19.10 -22.79
CA ASN A 252 15.22 18.64 -21.45
C ASN A 252 13.70 18.42 -21.37
N VAL A 253 13.28 17.70 -20.31
CA VAL A 253 11.90 17.71 -19.83
C VAL A 253 11.86 18.31 -18.43
N VAL A 254 10.87 19.12 -18.15
CA VAL A 254 10.54 19.63 -16.83
C VAL A 254 9.26 18.96 -16.37
N VAL A 255 9.35 18.25 -15.25
CA VAL A 255 8.19 17.67 -14.55
C VAL A 255 7.81 18.61 -13.42
N GLN A 256 6.58 19.07 -13.42
CA GLN A 256 6.06 20.04 -12.46
C GLN A 256 4.92 19.46 -11.64
N LEU A 257 5.01 19.60 -10.31
CA LEU A 257 3.97 19.22 -9.33
C LEU A 257 3.34 20.50 -8.76
N GLY A 258 2.17 20.90 -9.29
CA GLY A 258 1.63 22.23 -9.00
C GLY A 258 2.62 23.31 -9.43
N GLY A 259 3.35 23.91 -8.48
CA GLY A 259 4.39 24.92 -8.76
C GLY A 259 5.84 24.41 -8.67
N ALA A 260 6.06 23.24 -8.02
CA ALA A 260 7.40 22.67 -7.87
C ALA A 260 7.90 22.05 -9.18
N THR A 261 9.17 22.28 -9.54
CA THR A 261 9.73 21.90 -10.85
C THR A 261 11.03 21.12 -10.74
N ASN A 262 11.12 20.03 -11.49
CA ASN A 262 12.33 19.21 -11.61
C ASN A 262 12.67 19.02 -13.09
N THR A 263 13.96 19.12 -13.44
CA THR A 263 14.44 19.09 -14.84
C THR A 263 15.28 17.85 -15.08
N PHE A 264 15.02 17.14 -16.18
CA PHE A 264 15.68 15.90 -16.57
C PHE A 264 16.15 15.99 -18.03
N ASN A 265 17.31 15.39 -18.31
CA ASN A 265 17.96 15.41 -19.63
C ASN A 265 18.71 14.12 -19.98
N THR A 266 18.39 13.03 -19.33
CA THR A 266 19.00 11.71 -19.56
C THR A 266 17.95 10.65 -19.82
N SER A 267 18.20 9.78 -20.81
CA SER A 267 17.32 8.64 -21.12
C SER A 267 17.49 7.55 -20.07
N THR A 268 16.51 7.40 -19.19
CA THR A 268 16.44 6.38 -18.14
C THR A 268 15.07 6.42 -17.46
N THR A 269 14.80 5.42 -16.59
CA THR A 269 13.75 5.53 -15.59
C THR A 269 14.18 6.50 -14.49
N HIS A 270 13.41 7.55 -14.27
CA HIS A 270 13.63 8.53 -13.22
C HIS A 270 12.73 8.27 -12.04
N THR A 271 13.26 8.46 -10.85
CA THR A 271 12.51 8.51 -9.59
C THR A 271 12.97 9.73 -8.81
N PHE A 272 12.02 10.55 -8.37
CA PHE A 272 12.30 11.67 -7.48
C PHE A 272 11.15 11.89 -6.49
N TYR A 273 11.43 12.68 -5.47
CA TYR A 273 10.49 13.06 -4.43
C TYR A 273 10.43 14.58 -4.38
N ASP A 274 9.23 15.14 -4.40
CA ASP A 274 9.06 16.60 -4.27
C ASP A 274 7.72 16.95 -3.65
N THR A 275 7.66 18.15 -3.08
CA THR A 275 6.47 18.66 -2.42
C THR A 275 5.68 19.54 -3.38
N ALA A 276 4.42 19.22 -3.60
CA ALA A 276 3.56 20.04 -4.45
C ALA A 276 3.39 21.44 -3.87
N THR A 277 3.57 22.46 -4.70
CA THR A 277 3.45 23.87 -4.33
C THR A 277 2.31 24.54 -5.09
N ALA A 278 1.87 25.70 -4.58
CA ALA A 278 0.79 26.44 -5.22
C ALA A 278 1.20 26.96 -6.62
N ASN A 279 0.26 26.87 -7.57
CA ASN A 279 0.41 27.37 -8.96
C ASN A 279 -0.94 27.86 -9.51
N GLY A 280 -1.62 28.73 -8.79
CA GLY A 280 -2.94 29.24 -9.18
C GLY A 280 -3.92 28.10 -9.50
N SER A 281 -4.52 28.13 -10.70
CA SER A 281 -5.47 27.10 -11.14
C SER A 281 -4.84 25.74 -11.44
N TYR A 282 -3.52 25.61 -11.44
CA TYR A 282 -2.79 24.38 -11.75
C TYR A 282 -2.11 23.75 -10.54
N SER A 283 -2.48 24.16 -9.32
CA SER A 283 -1.88 23.64 -8.08
C SER A 283 -2.08 22.13 -7.90
N SER A 284 -3.18 21.58 -8.43
CA SER A 284 -3.49 20.14 -8.40
C SER A 284 -2.99 19.35 -9.61
N PHE A 285 -2.25 19.98 -10.51
CA PHE A 285 -1.86 19.37 -11.79
C PHE A 285 -0.43 18.84 -11.76
N VAL A 286 -0.23 17.75 -12.48
CA VAL A 286 1.07 17.34 -13.02
C VAL A 286 1.20 17.96 -14.40
N SER A 287 2.30 18.68 -14.65
CA SER A 287 2.58 19.31 -15.93
C SER A 287 3.95 18.89 -16.44
N LEU A 288 4.01 18.57 -17.72
CA LEU A 288 5.23 18.22 -18.45
C LEU A 288 5.50 19.31 -19.49
N TYR A 289 6.70 19.84 -19.56
CA TYR A 289 7.08 20.81 -20.57
C TYR A 289 8.60 20.82 -20.79
N SER A 290 9.05 21.60 -21.74
CA SER A 290 10.47 21.87 -21.96
C SER A 290 10.76 23.35 -21.82
N SER A 291 11.93 23.69 -21.33
CA SER A 291 12.47 25.08 -21.33
C SER A 291 13.28 25.41 -22.57
N LEU A 292 13.54 24.41 -23.41
CA LEU A 292 14.38 24.51 -24.62
C LEU A 292 13.66 23.91 -25.83
N THR A 293 14.28 23.99 -27.00
CA THR A 293 13.91 23.11 -28.12
C THR A 293 14.35 21.68 -27.75
N SER A 294 13.41 20.77 -27.71
CA SER A 294 13.65 19.42 -27.20
C SER A 294 12.98 18.39 -28.07
N ASN A 295 13.55 17.18 -28.07
CA ASN A 295 12.96 15.99 -28.66
C ASN A 295 13.08 14.85 -27.67
N PHE A 296 11.95 14.39 -27.15
CA PHE A 296 11.88 13.30 -26.18
C PHE A 296 10.53 12.59 -26.21
N SER A 297 10.50 11.38 -25.64
CA SER A 297 9.28 10.69 -25.28
C SER A 297 9.27 10.31 -23.80
N ILE A 298 8.09 10.30 -23.18
CA ILE A 298 7.88 10.00 -21.78
C ILE A 298 6.69 9.06 -21.62
N THR A 299 6.83 8.09 -20.73
CA THR A 299 5.77 7.11 -20.40
C THR A 299 5.87 6.62 -18.97
N ASN A 300 4.95 5.75 -18.56
CA ASN A 300 4.92 5.12 -17.24
C ASN A 300 4.98 6.13 -16.08
N ILE A 301 4.29 7.25 -16.23
CA ILE A 301 4.26 8.29 -15.22
C ILE A 301 3.42 7.82 -14.04
N SER A 302 4.06 7.71 -12.89
CA SER A 302 3.41 7.40 -11.61
C SER A 302 3.67 8.52 -10.62
N VAL A 303 2.63 8.96 -9.93
CA VAL A 303 2.68 9.99 -8.90
C VAL A 303 1.87 9.50 -7.71
N LYS A 304 2.53 9.33 -6.57
CA LYS A 304 1.91 8.80 -5.34
C LYS A 304 2.30 9.65 -4.15
N GLU A 305 1.35 9.99 -3.28
CA GLU A 305 1.67 10.68 -2.02
C GLU A 305 2.59 9.79 -1.16
N VAL A 306 3.55 10.40 -0.48
CA VAL A 306 4.44 9.77 0.49
C VAL A 306 4.53 10.60 1.75
N GLY A 307 5.00 9.98 2.85
CA GLY A 307 5.08 10.66 4.14
C GLY A 307 3.73 10.85 4.81
N GLN A 308 2.74 10.03 4.48
CA GLN A 308 1.47 9.98 5.20
C GLN A 308 1.76 9.76 6.69
N ASN A 309 0.90 10.33 7.56
CA ASN A 309 1.04 10.32 9.01
C ASN A 309 2.20 11.18 9.56
N TRP A 310 2.81 12.03 8.70
CA TRP A 310 3.84 12.96 9.10
C TRP A 310 3.54 14.37 8.60
N THR A 311 3.84 15.36 9.42
CA THR A 311 3.83 16.79 9.03
C THR A 311 5.26 17.27 8.88
N LEU A 312 5.60 17.71 7.67
CA LEU A 312 6.90 18.23 7.33
C LEU A 312 6.89 19.77 7.34
N GLN A 313 7.73 20.37 8.15
CA GLN A 313 8.03 21.79 8.02
C GLN A 313 9.15 22.01 6.99
N PRO A 314 9.32 23.23 6.44
CA PRO A 314 10.37 23.52 5.47
C PRO A 314 11.74 22.97 5.89
N LYS A 315 12.55 22.47 4.95
CA LYS A 315 13.85 21.80 5.09
C LYS A 315 13.77 20.30 5.43
N TRP A 316 12.62 19.78 5.81
CA TRP A 316 12.37 18.36 5.84
C TRP A 316 11.79 17.90 4.51
N SER A 317 12.26 16.77 4.05
CA SER A 317 11.74 16.09 2.86
C SER A 317 11.65 14.60 3.10
N ILE A 318 10.80 13.92 2.33
CA ILE A 318 10.74 12.46 2.32
C ILE A 318 11.54 11.95 1.13
N GLY A 319 12.33 10.93 1.35
CA GLY A 319 13.04 10.16 0.34
C GLY A 319 12.55 8.72 0.26
N ASN A 320 13.38 7.85 -0.28
CA ASN A 320 13.07 6.43 -0.42
C ASN A 320 13.28 5.70 0.92
N GLY A 321 12.23 5.65 1.74
CA GLY A 321 12.28 4.98 3.04
C GLY A 321 12.95 5.80 4.15
N PHE A 322 13.02 7.13 4.01
CA PHE A 322 13.56 7.99 5.06
C PHE A 322 12.99 9.41 5.00
N ALA A 323 13.03 10.12 6.12
CA ALA A 323 12.90 11.57 6.16
C ALA A 323 14.28 12.22 6.23
N GLN A 324 14.48 13.34 5.51
CA GLN A 324 15.75 14.05 5.45
C GLN A 324 15.59 15.52 5.85
N LEU A 325 16.46 15.96 6.75
CA LEU A 325 16.68 17.35 7.09
C LEU A 325 17.89 17.89 6.32
N ILE A 326 17.67 18.91 5.49
CA ILE A 326 18.76 19.72 4.89
C ILE A 326 18.55 21.16 5.27
N SER A 327 19.48 21.73 6.01
CA SER A 327 19.42 23.11 6.48
C SER A 327 20.76 23.83 6.32
N ASN A 328 20.69 25.09 5.96
CA ASN A 328 21.84 26.00 5.84
C ASN A 328 21.65 27.31 6.59
N ASP A 329 20.61 27.43 7.38
CA ASP A 329 20.30 28.62 8.19
C ASP A 329 19.76 28.23 9.58
N SER A 330 19.48 29.22 10.41
CA SER A 330 19.03 29.04 11.80
C SER A 330 17.50 29.04 11.98
N THR A 331 16.70 29.04 10.89
CA THR A 331 15.23 29.00 11.01
C THR A 331 14.76 27.63 11.55
N GLY A 332 13.86 27.63 12.51
CA GLY A 332 13.30 26.41 13.09
C GLY A 332 12.59 25.55 12.05
N SER A 333 12.71 24.25 12.16
CA SER A 333 12.05 23.29 11.29
C SER A 333 11.87 21.96 11.99
N SER A 334 10.70 21.36 11.86
CA SER A 334 10.32 20.14 12.56
C SER A 334 9.73 19.10 11.60
N LEU A 335 9.99 17.85 11.91
CA LEU A 335 9.30 16.66 11.38
C LEU A 335 8.42 16.10 12.52
N ILE A 336 7.13 16.04 12.31
CA ILE A 336 6.14 15.77 13.34
C ILE A 336 5.34 14.52 12.97
N PRO A 337 5.42 13.43 13.74
CA PRO A 337 4.53 12.28 13.53
C PRO A 337 3.09 12.66 13.90
N ASN A 338 2.14 12.17 13.12
CA ASN A 338 0.72 12.34 13.44
C ASN A 338 0.29 11.31 14.50
N THR A 339 0.89 11.44 15.68
CA THR A 339 0.61 10.59 16.84
C THR A 339 0.47 11.46 18.09
N SER A 340 -0.35 11.02 19.03
CA SER A 340 -0.51 11.69 20.31
C SER A 340 0.12 10.82 21.40
N ILE A 341 0.93 11.45 22.25
CA ILE A 341 1.48 10.86 23.45
C ILE A 341 0.84 11.54 24.68
N ILE A 342 0.82 10.84 25.81
CA ILE A 342 0.17 11.34 27.03
C ILE A 342 1.24 11.96 27.93
N ASN A 343 1.00 13.19 28.36
CA ASN A 343 1.87 13.88 29.31
C ASN A 343 2.02 13.07 30.61
N GLY A 344 3.25 12.89 31.08
CA GLY A 344 3.58 12.13 32.28
C GLY A 344 3.81 10.64 32.05
N ASN A 345 3.41 10.08 30.91
CA ASN A 345 3.65 8.68 30.60
C ASN A 345 5.08 8.44 30.11
N LYS A 346 5.54 7.22 30.29
CA LYS A 346 6.88 6.79 29.90
C LYS A 346 6.84 6.08 28.55
N TYR A 347 7.79 6.41 27.70
CA TYR A 347 7.91 5.86 26.35
C TYR A 347 9.31 5.34 26.07
N ASN A 348 9.40 4.31 25.23
CA ASN A 348 10.63 3.95 24.52
C ASN A 348 10.54 4.49 23.10
N CYS A 349 11.57 5.17 22.65
CA CYS A 349 11.72 5.61 21.26
C CYS A 349 12.94 4.97 20.66
N SER A 350 12.80 4.41 19.45
CA SER A 350 13.92 3.95 18.66
C SER A 350 13.79 4.41 17.21
N PHE A 351 14.92 4.69 16.57
CA PHE A 351 15.02 5.07 15.15
C PHE A 351 16.47 4.94 14.67
N ASP A 352 16.64 4.89 13.37
CA ASP A 352 17.95 4.95 12.74
C ASP A 352 18.22 6.36 12.23
N ALA A 353 19.43 6.86 12.45
CA ALA A 353 19.86 8.15 11.93
C ALA A 353 21.19 8.04 11.19
N VAL A 354 21.29 8.75 10.05
CA VAL A 354 22.56 9.01 9.36
C VAL A 354 22.82 10.51 9.44
N VAL A 355 23.89 10.89 10.12
CA VAL A 355 24.28 12.28 10.32
C VAL A 355 25.51 12.58 9.47
N ASN A 356 25.30 13.28 8.36
CA ASN A 356 26.39 13.76 7.50
C ASN A 356 26.99 15.08 8.02
N SER A 357 26.17 15.93 8.62
CA SER A 357 26.60 17.17 9.28
C SER A 357 25.51 17.70 10.23
N GLY A 358 25.95 18.44 11.23
CA GLY A 358 25.09 19.14 12.17
C GLY A 358 24.38 18.24 13.17
N SER A 359 23.26 18.70 13.71
CA SER A 359 22.45 17.96 14.67
C SER A 359 20.99 18.34 14.59
N CYS A 360 20.13 17.40 14.97
CA CYS A 360 18.74 17.66 15.32
C CYS A 360 18.44 17.05 16.70
N LYS A 361 17.24 17.24 17.19
CA LYS A 361 16.82 16.70 18.49
C LYS A 361 15.40 16.19 18.46
N LEU A 362 15.13 15.15 19.22
CA LEU A 362 13.78 14.75 19.56
C LEU A 362 13.34 15.55 20.79
N GLN A 363 12.19 16.19 20.70
CA GLN A 363 11.67 17.05 21.80
C GLN A 363 10.14 17.00 21.88
N GLY A 364 9.62 17.37 23.06
CA GLY A 364 8.20 17.67 23.24
C GLY A 364 7.83 19.10 22.87
N SER A 365 6.53 19.40 22.80
CA SER A 365 6.03 20.74 22.48
C SER A 365 6.32 21.78 23.59
N SER A 366 6.61 21.35 24.81
CA SER A 366 7.12 22.23 25.90
C SER A 366 8.55 22.74 25.65
N GLY A 367 9.28 22.13 24.70
CA GLY A 367 10.67 22.46 24.38
C GLY A 367 11.70 21.55 25.06
N THR A 368 11.27 20.64 25.93
CA THR A 368 12.18 19.67 26.57
C THR A 368 12.79 18.75 25.52
N THR A 369 14.11 18.65 25.52
CA THR A 369 14.87 17.77 24.65
C THR A 369 14.96 16.38 25.28
N TYR A 370 14.46 15.36 24.59
CA TYR A 370 14.56 13.97 25.02
C TYR A 370 15.85 13.31 24.53
N GLN A 371 16.28 13.64 23.31
CA GLN A 371 17.49 13.10 22.70
C GLN A 371 18.10 14.09 21.71
N ILE A 372 19.42 14.23 21.73
CA ILE A 372 20.19 14.91 20.68
C ILE A 372 20.66 13.85 19.67
N ILE A 373 20.56 14.20 18.39
CA ILE A 373 20.90 13.35 17.25
C ILE A 373 22.03 14.04 16.50
N ASP A 374 23.24 13.60 16.72
CA ASP A 374 24.50 14.19 16.24
C ASP A 374 25.50 13.15 15.74
N GLU A 375 25.13 11.86 15.78
CA GLU A 375 25.94 10.73 15.32
C GLU A 375 25.11 9.79 14.43
N THR A 376 25.81 9.13 13.50
CA THR A 376 25.22 8.05 12.70
C THR A 376 25.15 6.77 13.52
N LYS A 377 23.95 6.41 13.95
CA LYS A 377 23.66 5.17 14.69
C LYS A 377 22.16 4.90 14.81
N THR A 378 21.82 3.71 15.30
CA THR A 378 20.49 3.44 15.85
C THR A 378 20.39 4.05 17.24
N TYR A 379 19.39 4.87 17.44
CA TYR A 379 19.03 5.43 18.73
C TYR A 379 17.96 4.57 19.38
N SER A 380 18.11 4.27 20.67
CA SER A 380 17.07 3.63 21.49
C SER A 380 17.19 4.15 22.92
N PHE A 381 16.14 4.76 23.43
CA PHE A 381 16.14 5.38 24.76
C PHE A 381 14.72 5.51 25.31
N ASN A 382 14.64 5.65 26.63
CA ASN A 382 13.39 5.91 27.34
C ASN A 382 13.28 7.39 27.70
N PHE A 383 12.07 7.92 27.64
CA PHE A 383 11.77 9.28 28.11
C PHE A 383 10.40 9.33 28.79
N ILE A 384 10.18 10.36 29.60
CA ILE A 384 8.86 10.70 30.15
C ILE A 384 8.36 11.90 29.37
N SER A 385 7.18 11.78 28.78
CA SER A 385 6.57 12.88 28.05
C SER A 385 6.18 14.03 28.98
N ASP A 386 6.52 15.24 28.59
CA ASP A 386 6.12 16.48 29.26
C ASP A 386 5.05 17.27 28.47
N SER A 387 4.55 16.69 27.38
CA SER A 387 3.56 17.29 26.49
C SER A 387 2.80 16.22 25.71
N GLY A 388 1.72 16.61 25.02
CA GLY A 388 0.95 15.71 24.16
C GLY A 388 1.57 15.43 22.79
N ASP A 389 2.62 16.15 22.41
CA ASP A 389 3.24 16.09 21.09
C ASP A 389 4.72 15.77 21.17
N ILE A 390 5.25 15.20 20.12
CA ILE A 390 6.67 14.88 19.95
C ILE A 390 7.10 15.20 18.52
N TYR A 391 8.31 15.73 18.34
CA TYR A 391 8.84 16.00 17.01
C TYR A 391 10.36 16.04 16.95
N PHE A 392 10.88 15.71 15.79
CA PHE A 392 12.28 15.91 15.45
C PHE A 392 12.47 17.35 15.02
N ASN A 393 13.25 18.10 15.77
CA ASN A 393 13.49 19.51 15.52
C ASN A 393 14.95 19.76 15.16
N ARG A 394 15.19 20.59 14.15
CA ARG A 394 16.53 21.05 13.79
C ARG A 394 17.21 21.71 15.01
N LEU A 395 18.47 21.38 15.26
CA LEU A 395 19.27 21.98 16.32
C LEU A 395 20.41 22.86 15.75
N SER A 396 21.25 22.31 14.89
CA SER A 396 22.34 23.07 14.21
C SER A 396 21.83 23.83 13.00
N ALA A 397 22.41 25.02 12.73
CA ALA A 397 22.07 25.83 11.56
C ALA A 397 22.36 25.08 10.25
N ILE A 398 23.54 24.47 10.14
CA ILE A 398 23.92 23.62 9.03
C ILE A 398 23.68 22.18 9.44
N SER A 399 22.80 21.49 8.73
CA SER A 399 22.44 20.09 9.02
C SER A 399 22.14 19.32 7.75
N ASN A 400 22.61 18.07 7.71
CA ASN A 400 22.23 17.08 6.72
C ASN A 400 22.08 15.73 7.46
N ILE A 401 20.85 15.35 7.73
CA ILE A 401 20.51 14.22 8.60
C ILE A 401 19.34 13.45 7.97
N THR A 402 19.44 12.13 7.92
CA THR A 402 18.32 11.26 7.57
C THR A 402 17.86 10.47 8.79
N ILE A 403 16.55 10.24 8.87
CA ILE A 403 15.88 9.47 9.93
C ILE A 403 14.96 8.44 9.28
N THR A 404 15.00 7.21 9.79
CA THR A 404 14.11 6.12 9.38
C THR A 404 13.81 5.18 10.54
N ASN A 405 12.89 4.22 10.33
CA ASN A 405 12.53 3.19 11.31
C ASN A 405 12.09 3.74 12.67
N VAL A 406 11.32 4.83 12.66
CA VAL A 406 10.86 5.47 13.89
C VAL A 406 9.80 4.62 14.57
N ASN A 407 10.06 4.23 15.79
CA ASN A 407 9.18 3.45 16.63
C ASN A 407 9.05 4.12 18.00
N ILE A 408 7.83 4.35 18.46
CA ILE A 408 7.52 4.89 19.76
C ILE A 408 6.48 3.99 20.42
N VAL A 409 6.83 3.43 21.55
CA VAL A 409 5.94 2.56 22.32
C VAL A 409 5.78 3.11 23.73
N GLU A 410 4.58 3.08 24.26
CA GLU A 410 4.34 3.41 25.66
C GLU A 410 4.82 2.27 26.54
N ILE A 411 5.50 2.63 27.63
CA ILE A 411 5.94 1.70 28.66
C ILE A 411 4.97 1.84 29.83
N THR A 412 4.12 0.84 29.99
CA THR A 412 3.33 0.71 31.20
C THR A 412 4.01 -0.26 32.15
N THR A 413 4.15 0.10 33.40
CA THR A 413 4.61 -0.81 34.44
C THR A 413 3.42 -1.27 35.27
N ASP A 414 3.09 -2.55 35.16
CA ASP A 414 2.25 -3.17 36.15
C ASP A 414 3.13 -3.61 37.33
N THR A 415 3.00 -2.95 38.46
CA THR A 415 3.76 -3.26 39.67
C THR A 415 3.37 -4.60 40.29
N SER A 416 2.29 -5.19 39.83
CA SER A 416 1.80 -6.49 40.26
C SER A 416 2.19 -7.64 39.34
N LEU A 417 2.93 -7.38 38.25
CA LEU A 417 3.40 -8.46 37.37
C LEU A 417 4.33 -9.43 38.11
N PRO A 418 4.16 -10.72 37.95
CA PRO A 418 5.14 -11.69 38.40
C PRO A 418 6.45 -11.57 37.60
N ARG A 419 7.57 -11.92 38.22
CA ARG A 419 8.86 -11.97 37.54
C ARG A 419 8.90 -13.10 36.54
N ILE A 420 9.34 -12.81 35.32
CA ILE A 420 9.57 -13.78 34.27
C ILE A 420 11.08 -13.82 33.95
N ASN A 421 11.69 -14.99 34.05
CA ASN A 421 13.13 -15.16 33.92
C ASN A 421 13.57 -15.61 32.53
N TYR A 422 12.94 -15.14 31.45
CA TYR A 422 13.43 -15.45 30.10
C TYR A 422 12.79 -14.55 29.02
N GLU A 423 13.42 -14.51 27.87
CA GLU A 423 12.97 -13.86 26.64
C GLU A 423 12.54 -14.90 25.62
N GLY A 424 11.66 -14.51 24.72
CA GLY A 424 11.33 -15.28 23.53
C GLY A 424 10.16 -16.24 23.71
N PHE A 425 8.96 -15.69 23.89
CA PHE A 425 7.72 -16.40 23.70
C PHE A 425 7.00 -15.98 22.46
N SER A 426 6.52 -16.94 21.73
CA SER A 426 5.38 -16.75 20.86
C SER A 426 4.16 -17.45 21.43
N TYR A 427 3.01 -16.79 21.32
CA TYR A 427 1.73 -17.40 21.63
C TYR A 427 1.12 -17.91 20.33
N GLN A 428 0.77 -19.17 20.34
CA GLN A 428 -0.03 -19.75 19.26
C GLN A 428 -1.23 -20.46 19.85
N ASP A 429 -2.29 -20.53 19.07
CA ASP A 429 -3.41 -21.35 19.43
C ASP A 429 -2.98 -22.82 19.43
N ALA A 430 -3.20 -23.52 20.52
CA ALA A 430 -3.14 -24.96 20.55
C ALA A 430 -4.39 -25.47 19.81
N LEU A 431 -4.20 -26.04 18.64
CA LEU A 431 -5.28 -26.48 17.77
C LEU A 431 -5.26 -28.01 17.59
N GLY A 432 -6.43 -28.58 17.58
CA GLY A 432 -6.64 -29.95 17.13
C GLY A 432 -6.46 -30.10 15.61
N SER A 433 -6.77 -31.30 15.10
CA SER A 433 -6.80 -31.57 13.67
C SER A 433 -7.85 -30.73 12.94
N GLU A 434 -7.71 -30.63 11.62
CA GLU A 434 -8.76 -30.05 10.79
C GLU A 434 -9.99 -30.96 10.79
N GLU A 435 -11.15 -30.43 11.14
CA GLU A 435 -12.42 -31.14 11.22
C GLU A 435 -13.29 -31.01 9.98
N ILE A 436 -12.92 -30.06 9.09
CA ILE A 436 -13.66 -29.84 7.85
C ILE A 436 -13.02 -30.64 6.72
N VAL A 437 -13.84 -31.42 6.06
CA VAL A 437 -13.46 -32.13 4.83
C VAL A 437 -13.72 -31.21 3.64
N ASN A 438 -12.75 -31.05 2.75
CA ASN A 438 -12.87 -30.24 1.55
C ASN A 438 -13.29 -28.78 1.84
N GLY A 439 -12.61 -28.15 2.81
CA GLY A 439 -12.87 -26.75 3.17
C GLY A 439 -12.45 -25.75 2.10
N SER A 440 -11.50 -26.11 1.23
CA SER A 440 -11.06 -25.35 0.06
C SER A 440 -11.97 -25.50 -1.18
N PHE A 441 -12.95 -26.38 -1.11
CA PHE A 441 -13.86 -26.70 -2.21
C PHE A 441 -13.19 -27.21 -3.49
N ASP A 442 -11.94 -27.68 -3.43
CA ASP A 442 -11.20 -28.20 -4.60
C ASP A 442 -11.85 -29.45 -5.19
N ASP A 443 -12.53 -30.26 -4.35
CA ASP A 443 -13.32 -31.42 -4.77
C ASP A 443 -14.83 -31.07 -4.86
N GLY A 444 -15.15 -29.94 -5.44
CA GLY A 444 -16.52 -29.48 -5.60
C GLY A 444 -17.24 -29.31 -4.26
N ILE A 445 -18.48 -29.78 -4.17
CA ILE A 445 -19.31 -29.71 -2.95
C ILE A 445 -19.15 -30.94 -2.03
N THR A 446 -18.22 -31.85 -2.33
CA THR A 446 -17.97 -33.09 -1.58
C THR A 446 -17.79 -32.80 -0.08
N GLY A 447 -18.44 -33.55 0.78
CA GLY A 447 -18.42 -33.33 2.25
C GLY A 447 -19.39 -32.29 2.75
N TRP A 448 -19.91 -31.42 1.91
CA TRP A 448 -20.86 -30.39 2.29
C TRP A 448 -22.29 -30.73 1.92
N SER A 449 -23.20 -30.39 2.80
CA SER A 449 -24.65 -30.44 2.55
C SER A 449 -25.14 -29.02 2.24
N THR A 450 -26.05 -28.91 1.29
CA THR A 450 -26.69 -27.63 0.89
C THR A 450 -28.16 -27.64 1.19
N SER A 451 -28.72 -26.51 1.57
CA SER A 451 -30.17 -26.33 1.78
C SER A 451 -30.54 -24.87 1.57
N GLY A 452 -31.81 -24.62 1.26
CA GLY A 452 -32.37 -23.30 0.99
C GLY A 452 -33.15 -23.27 -0.30
N SER A 453 -33.45 -22.08 -0.82
CA SER A 453 -34.26 -21.89 -2.02
C SER A 453 -33.55 -22.36 -3.30
N THR A 454 -32.24 -22.26 -3.34
CA THR A 454 -31.38 -22.71 -4.45
C THR A 454 -30.12 -23.36 -3.86
N PRO A 455 -29.73 -24.58 -4.30
CA PRO A 455 -28.51 -25.23 -3.82
C PRO A 455 -27.26 -24.39 -4.13
N ALA A 456 -26.27 -24.46 -3.22
CA ALA A 456 -24.96 -23.90 -3.48
C ALA A 456 -24.26 -24.67 -4.62
N THR A 457 -23.45 -23.96 -5.40
CA THR A 457 -22.66 -24.52 -6.51
C THR A 457 -21.19 -24.24 -6.29
N VAL A 458 -20.32 -25.09 -6.81
CA VAL A 458 -18.86 -24.90 -6.73
C VAL A 458 -18.26 -24.87 -8.12
N LEU A 459 -17.41 -23.88 -8.36
CA LEU A 459 -16.63 -23.74 -9.59
C LEU A 459 -15.22 -23.27 -9.25
N ASN A 460 -14.21 -24.00 -9.71
CA ASN A 460 -12.77 -23.67 -9.51
C ASN A 460 -12.39 -23.40 -8.04
N GLY A 461 -12.82 -24.26 -7.12
CA GLY A 461 -12.53 -24.11 -5.68
C GLY A 461 -13.30 -22.97 -4.98
N ILE A 462 -14.33 -22.42 -5.62
CA ILE A 462 -15.15 -21.35 -5.03
C ILE A 462 -16.59 -21.85 -4.93
N ALA A 463 -17.14 -21.86 -3.71
CA ALA A 463 -18.53 -22.15 -3.45
C ALA A 463 -19.37 -20.87 -3.56
N THR A 464 -20.34 -20.84 -4.47
CA THR A 464 -21.36 -19.78 -4.54
C THR A 464 -22.58 -20.19 -3.76
N ILE A 465 -22.96 -19.40 -2.76
CA ILE A 465 -24.14 -19.63 -1.92
C ILE A 465 -25.18 -18.57 -2.30
N PRO A 466 -26.28 -18.98 -2.98
CA PRO A 466 -27.36 -18.08 -3.31
C PRO A 466 -28.04 -17.47 -2.07
N ASN A 467 -28.63 -16.29 -2.25
CA ASN A 467 -29.38 -15.64 -1.17
C ASN A 467 -30.45 -16.57 -0.58
N THR A 468 -30.62 -16.56 0.74
CA THR A 468 -31.51 -17.44 1.54
C THR A 468 -31.12 -18.93 1.59
N SER A 469 -29.95 -19.28 1.07
CA SER A 469 -29.42 -20.63 1.09
C SER A 469 -28.28 -20.77 2.11
N TYR A 470 -27.91 -22.02 2.45
CA TYR A 470 -26.83 -22.30 3.39
C TYR A 470 -26.13 -23.61 3.07
N ILE A 471 -24.89 -23.69 3.51
CA ILE A 471 -24.09 -24.93 3.52
C ILE A 471 -23.81 -25.33 4.95
N PHE A 472 -23.63 -26.63 5.18
CA PHE A 472 -23.26 -27.15 6.50
C PHE A 472 -22.49 -28.45 6.39
N GLN A 473 -21.65 -28.69 7.40
CA GLN A 473 -20.89 -29.93 7.57
C GLN A 473 -20.75 -30.24 9.04
N ASN A 474 -20.64 -31.53 9.41
CA ASN A 474 -20.28 -31.92 10.77
C ASN A 474 -18.83 -31.47 11.06
N ALA A 475 -18.62 -31.02 12.27
CA ALA A 475 -17.33 -30.55 12.77
C ALA A 475 -17.12 -31.02 14.22
N LEU A 476 -17.07 -30.14 15.19
CA LEU A 476 -16.75 -30.47 16.58
C LEU A 476 -17.98 -30.93 17.38
N ALA A 477 -17.77 -31.85 18.33
CA ALA A 477 -18.78 -32.32 19.23
C ALA A 477 -19.34 -31.21 20.13
N ASP A 478 -20.51 -31.50 20.74
CA ASP A 478 -21.16 -30.58 21.70
C ASP A 478 -20.25 -30.25 22.88
N GLY A 479 -20.22 -28.99 23.26
CA GLY A 479 -19.38 -28.45 24.33
C GLY A 479 -17.93 -28.19 23.95
N LYS A 480 -17.46 -28.61 22.77
CA LYS A 480 -16.09 -28.31 22.28
C LYS A 480 -15.98 -26.90 21.78
N GLN A 481 -14.88 -26.24 22.09
CA GLN A 481 -14.52 -24.94 21.51
C GLN A 481 -13.78 -25.14 20.19
N GLY A 482 -14.11 -24.33 19.20
CA GLY A 482 -13.45 -24.35 17.90
C GLY A 482 -12.93 -22.99 17.50
N LYS A 483 -11.80 -22.98 16.80
CA LYS A 483 -11.35 -21.87 15.99
C LYS A 483 -11.90 -22.07 14.58
N ILE A 484 -12.70 -21.12 14.13
CA ILE A 484 -13.38 -21.15 12.84
C ILE A 484 -12.79 -20.03 11.97
N VAL A 485 -12.33 -20.39 10.80
CA VAL A 485 -11.86 -19.45 9.77
C VAL A 485 -12.74 -19.61 8.54
N VAL A 486 -13.27 -18.52 8.04
CA VAL A 486 -14.04 -18.51 6.78
C VAL A 486 -13.53 -17.40 5.91
N SER A 487 -13.14 -17.75 4.68
CA SER A 487 -12.69 -16.82 3.64
C SER A 487 -13.63 -16.81 2.45
N GLY A 488 -13.72 -15.69 1.79
CA GLY A 488 -14.62 -15.48 0.65
C GLY A 488 -15.00 -14.02 0.48
N ASN A 489 -16.07 -13.78 -0.26
CA ASN A 489 -16.58 -12.43 -0.51
C ASN A 489 -18.05 -12.31 -0.12
N GLY A 490 -18.37 -11.25 0.60
CA GLY A 490 -19.69 -10.94 1.12
C GLY A 490 -19.81 -11.11 2.62
N SER A 491 -21.05 -11.19 3.13
CA SER A 491 -21.34 -11.34 4.57
C SER A 491 -22.23 -12.55 4.82
N VAL A 492 -21.96 -13.26 5.89
CA VAL A 492 -22.67 -14.49 6.25
C VAL A 492 -23.21 -14.44 7.67
N ARG A 493 -24.22 -15.26 7.94
CA ARG A 493 -24.60 -15.66 9.29
C ARG A 493 -24.08 -17.10 9.50
N TYR A 494 -23.54 -17.37 10.65
CA TYR A 494 -23.09 -18.72 10.98
C TYR A 494 -23.66 -19.20 12.31
N ARG A 495 -23.73 -20.52 12.49
CA ARG A 495 -24.03 -21.14 13.78
C ARG A 495 -23.21 -22.41 13.98
N LEU A 496 -22.99 -22.73 15.23
CA LEU A 496 -22.22 -23.87 15.67
C LEU A 496 -23.16 -24.85 16.43
N GLY A 497 -23.45 -25.98 15.80
CA GLY A 497 -24.43 -26.94 16.31
C GLY A 497 -25.85 -26.38 16.27
N THR A 498 -26.59 -26.58 17.38
CA THR A 498 -27.94 -26.04 17.59
C THR A 498 -27.96 -24.66 18.21
N ASN A 499 -26.80 -24.10 18.54
CA ASN A 499 -26.71 -22.74 19.07
C ASN A 499 -27.39 -21.73 18.11
N LEU A 500 -27.93 -20.69 18.69
CA LEU A 500 -28.56 -19.63 17.89
C LEU A 500 -27.54 -19.05 16.89
N PHE A 501 -28.03 -18.61 15.74
CA PHE A 501 -27.19 -17.83 14.84
C PHE A 501 -26.60 -16.65 15.59
N TYR A 502 -25.28 -16.45 15.46
CA TYR A 502 -24.71 -15.20 15.94
C TYR A 502 -25.46 -14.03 15.32
N SER A 503 -25.90 -13.11 16.17
CA SER A 503 -26.76 -12.00 15.77
C SER A 503 -26.03 -11.07 14.81
N GLY A 504 -26.52 -10.96 13.58
CA GLY A 504 -25.94 -10.11 12.56
C GLY A 504 -25.23 -10.88 11.45
N GLN A 505 -24.81 -10.15 10.43
CA GLN A 505 -23.99 -10.65 9.35
C GLN A 505 -22.52 -10.37 9.66
N THR A 506 -21.65 -11.34 9.43
CA THR A 506 -20.21 -11.23 9.58
C THR A 506 -19.58 -11.14 8.20
N ALA A 507 -18.85 -10.06 7.94
CA ALA A 507 -18.12 -9.89 6.67
C ALA A 507 -16.95 -10.88 6.58
N MET A 508 -16.76 -11.48 5.42
CA MET A 508 -15.63 -12.37 5.13
C MET A 508 -14.43 -11.55 4.59
N PRO A 509 -13.16 -11.96 4.83
CA PRO A 509 -12.77 -13.10 5.68
C PRO A 509 -12.90 -12.79 7.17
N PHE A 510 -13.13 -13.83 7.99
CA PHE A 510 -13.15 -13.69 9.44
C PHE A 510 -12.58 -14.92 10.18
N THR A 511 -12.13 -14.71 11.39
CA THR A 511 -11.75 -15.74 12.35
C THR A 511 -12.55 -15.53 13.64
N VAL A 512 -13.17 -16.60 14.13
CA VAL A 512 -13.94 -16.57 15.40
C VAL A 512 -13.64 -17.81 16.22
N TYR A 513 -13.82 -17.67 17.53
CA TYR A 513 -13.78 -18.77 18.49
C TYR A 513 -15.17 -18.98 19.04
N GLY A 514 -15.63 -20.23 19.10
CA GLY A 514 -16.97 -20.49 19.56
C GLY A 514 -17.19 -21.94 20.02
N THR A 515 -18.12 -22.10 20.96
CA THR A 515 -18.50 -23.42 21.48
C THR A 515 -19.57 -24.05 20.61
N PHE A 516 -19.33 -25.29 20.19
CA PHE A 516 -20.30 -26.08 19.43
C PHE A 516 -21.40 -26.59 20.34
N GLY A 517 -22.64 -26.48 19.90
CA GLY A 517 -23.80 -27.07 20.55
C GLY A 517 -24.17 -28.42 19.93
N GLN A 518 -25.29 -29.00 20.39
CA GLN A 518 -25.82 -30.25 19.85
C GLN A 518 -25.87 -30.23 18.31
N ASN A 519 -25.79 -31.41 17.68
CA ASN A 519 -25.67 -31.66 16.24
C ASN A 519 -24.29 -31.37 15.62
N ALA A 520 -23.29 -31.06 16.44
CA ALA A 520 -21.86 -31.10 16.08
C ALA A 520 -21.51 -30.54 14.67
N ARG A 521 -22.17 -29.47 14.19
CA ARG A 521 -22.00 -28.97 12.84
C ARG A 521 -21.71 -27.47 12.78
N ILE A 522 -20.95 -27.06 11.79
CA ILE A 522 -20.93 -25.67 11.33
C ILE A 522 -21.99 -25.48 10.24
N GLN A 523 -22.74 -24.41 10.31
CA GLN A 523 -23.65 -23.96 9.26
C GLN A 523 -23.36 -22.52 8.90
N ILE A 524 -23.20 -22.26 7.60
CA ILE A 524 -22.94 -20.93 7.03
C ILE A 524 -24.10 -20.57 6.12
N GLN A 525 -24.78 -19.49 6.42
CA GLN A 525 -26.00 -19.05 5.73
C GLN A 525 -25.79 -17.70 5.07
N ASN A 526 -26.21 -17.60 3.82
CA ASN A 526 -26.36 -16.34 3.12
C ASN A 526 -27.73 -15.73 3.41
N SER A 527 -27.73 -14.51 3.91
CA SER A 527 -28.92 -13.67 4.11
C SER A 527 -28.65 -12.22 3.72
N SER A 528 -27.68 -11.99 2.82
CA SER A 528 -27.19 -10.67 2.44
C SER A 528 -28.03 -9.95 1.39
N GLY A 529 -28.97 -10.67 0.75
CA GLY A 529 -29.79 -10.14 -0.36
C GLY A 529 -29.19 -10.40 -1.75
N THR A 530 -27.92 -10.77 -1.83
CA THR A 530 -27.20 -11.13 -3.07
C THR A 530 -26.46 -12.46 -2.88
N ASP A 531 -26.03 -13.07 -3.96
CA ASP A 531 -25.17 -14.25 -3.88
C ASP A 531 -23.81 -13.90 -3.27
N ILE A 532 -23.26 -14.83 -2.48
CA ILE A 532 -21.92 -14.70 -1.86
C ILE A 532 -21.03 -15.83 -2.32
N THR A 533 -19.73 -15.66 -2.15
CA THR A 533 -18.74 -16.70 -2.46
C THR A 533 -17.91 -17.06 -1.24
N ILE A 534 -17.58 -18.34 -1.09
CA ILE A 534 -16.66 -18.87 -0.06
C ILE A 534 -15.57 -19.66 -0.78
N ASP A 535 -14.32 -19.41 -0.41
CA ASP A 535 -13.16 -20.09 -0.98
C ASP A 535 -12.41 -20.98 0.03
N ASN A 536 -12.66 -20.77 1.33
CA ASN A 536 -12.09 -21.63 2.36
C ASN A 536 -12.91 -21.60 3.66
N VAL A 537 -13.06 -22.78 4.27
CA VAL A 537 -13.61 -22.97 5.62
C VAL A 537 -12.72 -23.92 6.38
N SER A 538 -12.25 -23.50 7.54
CA SER A 538 -11.47 -24.34 8.48
C SER A 538 -12.12 -24.31 9.84
N VAL A 539 -12.22 -25.48 10.48
CA VAL A 539 -12.65 -25.63 11.86
C VAL A 539 -11.70 -26.58 12.55
N LYS A 540 -11.03 -26.09 13.58
CA LYS A 540 -10.14 -26.89 14.43
C LYS A 540 -10.58 -26.77 15.88
N GLU A 541 -10.51 -27.87 16.65
CA GLU A 541 -10.74 -27.77 18.08
C GLU A 541 -9.73 -26.78 18.69
N TYR A 542 -10.24 -25.83 19.45
CA TYR A 542 -9.41 -24.88 20.19
C TYR A 542 -9.10 -25.45 21.57
N LEU A 543 -7.86 -25.81 21.79
CA LEU A 543 -7.35 -26.45 23.01
C LEU A 543 -6.77 -25.45 24.01
N GLY A 544 -6.95 -24.16 23.74
CA GLY A 544 -6.36 -23.05 24.49
C GLY A 544 -5.21 -22.37 23.77
N GLN A 545 -4.51 -21.49 24.47
CA GLN A 545 -3.26 -20.91 23.98
C GLN A 545 -2.08 -21.74 24.43
N GLU A 546 -1.19 -22.05 23.51
CA GLU A 546 0.07 -22.70 23.77
C GLU A 546 1.19 -21.67 23.76
N VAL A 547 2.02 -21.72 24.80
CA VAL A 547 3.27 -20.95 24.85
C VAL A 547 4.37 -21.77 24.22
N VAL A 548 4.92 -21.28 23.13
CA VAL A 548 6.08 -21.89 22.49
C VAL A 548 7.30 -21.06 22.86
N PRO A 549 8.23 -21.61 23.66
CA PRO A 549 9.49 -20.93 23.92
C PRO A 549 10.31 -20.85 22.64
N ASP A 550 10.75 -19.65 22.26
CA ASP A 550 11.63 -19.46 21.11
C ASP A 550 13.03 -19.99 21.38
N SER A 551 13.47 -20.01 22.62
CA SER A 551 14.79 -20.58 23.01
C SER A 551 14.87 -20.80 24.52
N GLY A 552 14.41 -21.94 25.01
CA GLY A 552 14.61 -22.34 26.40
C GLY A 552 13.38 -22.16 27.30
N CYS A 553 13.38 -22.88 28.41
CA CYS A 553 12.27 -22.89 29.36
C CYS A 553 12.37 -21.69 30.31
N GLY A 554 11.36 -20.83 30.27
CA GLY A 554 11.13 -19.89 31.34
C GLY A 554 10.20 -20.40 32.42
N SER A 555 10.24 -19.77 33.54
CA SER A 555 9.36 -20.07 34.68
C SER A 555 8.83 -18.79 35.31
N TRP A 556 7.59 -18.86 35.78
CA TRP A 556 7.08 -17.82 36.66
C TRP A 556 7.83 -17.87 37.98
N LEU A 557 8.23 -16.71 38.48
CA LEU A 557 8.81 -16.54 39.78
C LEU A 557 7.92 -15.64 40.62
N TRP A 558 7.24 -16.24 41.57
CA TRP A 558 6.34 -15.57 42.50
C TRP A 558 7.15 -15.12 43.72
N GLU A 559 7.68 -13.92 43.68
CA GLU A 559 8.49 -13.36 44.77
C GLU A 559 7.67 -12.38 45.60
N PRO A 560 7.79 -12.42 46.94
CA PRO A 560 7.19 -11.41 47.78
C PRO A 560 7.83 -10.03 47.52
N GLN A 561 7.10 -8.97 47.88
CA GLN A 561 7.65 -7.63 47.83
C GLN A 561 8.96 -7.58 48.63
N SER A 562 9.98 -6.99 48.05
CA SER A 562 11.24 -6.66 48.73
C SER A 562 11.59 -5.21 48.45
N THR A 563 12.28 -4.59 49.45
CA THR A 563 12.77 -3.23 49.29
C THR A 563 14.28 -3.25 49.42
N ASN A 564 14.96 -2.65 48.44
CA ASN A 564 16.40 -2.44 48.55
C ASN A 564 16.69 -1.45 49.67
N LEU A 565 17.39 -1.91 50.70
CA LEU A 565 17.75 -1.07 51.84
C LEU A 565 18.99 -0.22 51.54
N ILE A 566 19.73 -0.52 50.48
CA ILE A 566 20.85 0.29 50.04
C ILE A 566 20.35 1.19 48.94
N THR A 567 20.09 2.44 49.26
CA THR A 567 19.77 3.48 48.28
C THR A 567 20.96 3.69 47.36
N GLN A 568 20.72 3.79 46.06
CA GLN A 568 21.78 3.94 45.06
C GLN A 568 22.82 2.80 45.10
N SER A 569 22.39 1.54 45.10
CA SER A 569 23.26 0.38 45.14
C SER A 569 24.18 0.26 43.90
N GLU A 570 23.90 0.97 42.84
CA GLU A 570 24.76 1.08 41.64
C GLU A 570 25.82 2.20 41.79
N LEU A 571 25.64 3.10 42.76
CA LEU A 571 26.58 4.19 43.07
C LEU A 571 26.95 4.14 44.54
N LEU A 572 27.64 3.09 44.94
CA LEU A 572 28.02 2.83 46.34
C LEU A 572 28.78 3.96 46.98
N ASN A 573 29.48 4.79 46.19
CA ASN A 573 30.15 5.97 46.69
C ASN A 573 29.23 7.01 47.33
N LEU A 574 27.98 7.08 46.88
CA LEU A 574 26.96 7.99 47.41
C LEU A 574 26.12 7.35 48.50
N SER A 575 25.96 6.04 48.53
CA SER A 575 25.08 5.34 49.47
C SER A 575 25.72 4.92 50.78
N LEU A 576 27.05 4.90 50.86
CA LEU A 576 27.78 4.49 52.06
C LEU A 576 28.36 5.70 52.79
N SER A 577 27.92 5.92 54.03
CA SER A 577 28.41 7.00 54.88
C SER A 577 29.74 6.67 55.57
N GLN A 578 30.13 5.40 55.68
CA GLN A 578 31.41 4.94 56.22
C GLN A 578 32.09 3.96 55.30
N LYS A 579 33.35 4.20 55.01
CA LYS A 579 34.25 3.35 54.23
C LYS A 579 35.46 3.03 55.09
N VAL A 580 35.67 1.79 55.42
CA VAL A 580 36.80 1.33 56.22
C VAL A 580 37.64 0.41 55.37
N ASP A 581 38.90 0.78 55.17
CA ASP A 581 39.92 0.00 54.42
C ASP A 581 39.46 -0.40 53.01
N THR A 582 38.59 0.43 52.39
CA THR A 582 38.01 0.16 51.07
C THR A 582 38.03 1.41 50.20
N THR A 583 38.52 1.28 48.97
CA THR A 583 38.36 2.31 47.94
C THR A 583 37.21 1.93 47.02
N ILE A 584 36.28 2.85 46.84
CA ILE A 584 35.18 2.69 45.88
C ILE A 584 35.54 3.47 44.63
N THR A 585 35.60 2.75 43.53
CA THR A 585 35.81 3.34 42.19
C THR A 585 34.47 3.25 41.43
N ASP A 586 33.91 4.39 41.10
CA ASP A 586 32.70 4.46 40.29
C ASP A 586 32.99 4.04 38.84
N ASN A 587 32.02 3.44 38.18
CA ASN A 587 32.09 3.01 36.78
C ASN A 587 33.24 2.05 36.45
N PHE A 588 33.62 1.20 37.40
CA PHE A 588 34.73 0.24 37.22
C PHE A 588 34.30 -0.99 36.36
N GLY A 589 33.05 -1.32 36.33
CA GLY A 589 32.56 -2.46 35.58
C GLY A 589 31.08 -2.30 35.20
N VAL A 590 30.61 -3.17 34.32
CA VAL A 590 29.19 -3.18 33.92
C VAL A 590 28.38 -3.79 35.04
N SER A 591 27.34 -3.08 35.50
CA SER A 591 26.40 -3.56 36.49
C SER A 591 25.49 -4.65 35.92
N PRO A 592 24.76 -5.42 36.76
CA PRO A 592 23.77 -6.38 36.25
C PRO A 592 22.65 -5.76 35.39
N SER A 593 22.43 -4.45 35.47
CA SER A 593 21.51 -3.72 34.59
C SER A 593 22.14 -3.24 33.28
N GLY A 594 23.43 -3.50 33.06
CA GLY A 594 24.16 -3.11 31.84
C GLY A 594 24.73 -1.69 31.86
N GLN A 595 24.68 -1.00 33.00
CA GLN A 595 25.25 0.35 33.17
C GLN A 595 26.72 0.28 33.68
N LEU A 596 27.53 1.27 33.32
CA LEU A 596 28.86 1.46 33.89
C LEU A 596 28.81 2.09 35.28
#